data_fc6a645c8485681d80b13f7435eef7ae
#
_entry.id   fc6a645c8485681d80b13f7435eef7ae
#
_cell.length_a   1.000
_cell.length_b   1.000
_cell.length_c   1.000
_cell.angle_alpha   90.00
_cell.angle_beta   90.00
_cell.angle_gamma   90.00
#
_symmetry.space_group_name_H-M   'P 1'
#
loop_
_entity.id
_entity.type
_entity.pdbx_description
1 polymer ?
#
loop_
_entity_poly.entity_id
_entity_poly.type
_entity_poly.pdbx_seq_one_letter_code
_entity_poly.pdbx_strand_id
1 'polypeptide(L)'
;MVMVEKTDMTVEMDQADKTVQVERLKTLPAADGFHMPGEFEPHKGTIMIWPERPGSWAYGAKDARKAFAKIAEAIAEGEDVYMLAGPSALASAKAAFSGKPEKIHILPIETDDAW
;
A
#
# COMPACT_ATOMS: atom_id res chain seq x y z
N MET A 1 -6.39 -5.74 3.09
CA MET A 1 -6.05 -4.51 3.84
C MET A 1 -5.44 -4.89 5.17
N VAL A 2 -4.27 -4.39 5.48
CA VAL A 2 -3.52 -4.70 6.70
C VAL A 2 -3.19 -3.40 7.42
N MET A 3 -3.43 -3.35 8.74
CA MET A 3 -3.11 -2.18 9.56
C MET A 3 -1.72 -2.33 10.18
N VAL A 4 -0.93 -1.27 10.15
CA VAL A 4 0.46 -1.24 10.64
C VAL A 4 0.56 -0.35 11.86
N GLU A 5 1.05 -0.91 12.96
CA GLU A 5 1.19 -0.20 14.23
C GLU A 5 2.55 0.49 14.40
N LYS A 6 3.60 -0.07 13.87
CA LYS A 6 4.97 0.38 14.15
C LYS A 6 5.59 1.17 13.01
N THR A 7 6.30 2.24 13.37
CA THR A 7 6.89 3.24 12.47
C THR A 7 8.17 2.79 11.76
N ASP A 8 8.70 1.63 12.07
CA ASP A 8 10.01 1.21 11.55
C ASP A 8 9.96 0.52 10.19
N MET A 9 8.88 0.71 9.45
CA MET A 9 8.95 0.52 8.01
C MET A 9 9.77 1.69 7.45
N THR A 10 11.08 1.55 7.48
CA THR A 10 11.97 2.48 6.80
C THR A 10 11.76 2.33 5.31
N VAL A 11 10.78 3.04 4.83
CA VAL A 11 10.65 3.31 3.42
C VAL A 11 11.49 4.54 3.17
N GLU A 12 12.77 4.35 2.84
CA GLU A 12 13.59 5.44 2.37
C GLU A 12 13.13 5.82 0.97
N MET A 13 12.42 6.91 0.91
CA MET A 13 12.13 7.56 -0.36
C MET A 13 13.38 8.30 -0.81
N ASP A 14 14.08 7.76 -1.78
CA ASP A 14 15.09 8.52 -2.50
C ASP A 14 14.38 9.66 -3.24
N GLN A 15 14.60 10.90 -2.80
CA GLN A 15 13.94 12.06 -3.34
C GLN A 15 14.33 12.37 -4.80
N ALA A 16 15.48 11.90 -5.28
CA ALA A 16 15.93 12.15 -6.64
C ALA A 16 15.16 11.34 -7.69
N ASP A 17 14.73 10.15 -7.33
CA ASP A 17 14.12 9.17 -8.24
C ASP A 17 12.70 8.78 -7.83
N LYS A 18 12.28 9.12 -6.61
CA LYS A 18 11.02 8.70 -5.99
C LYS A 18 10.79 7.17 -6.04
N THR A 19 11.84 6.41 -6.19
CA THR A 19 11.80 4.97 -6.08
C THR A 19 11.85 4.60 -4.61
N VAL A 20 10.79 3.96 -4.15
CA VAL A 20 10.77 3.37 -2.83
C VAL A 20 11.58 2.09 -2.87
N GLN A 21 12.67 2.03 -2.12
CA GLN A 21 13.42 0.79 -1.96
C GLN A 21 12.78 -0.05 -0.86
N VAL A 22 12.36 -1.25 -1.23
CA VAL A 22 11.81 -2.23 -0.29
C VAL A 22 12.90 -3.23 0.06
N GLU A 23 13.27 -3.28 1.33
CA GLU A 23 14.24 -4.24 1.82
C GLU A 23 13.52 -5.48 2.38
N ARG A 24 13.99 -6.67 2.01
CA ARG A 24 13.57 -7.92 2.63
C ARG A 24 14.36 -8.17 3.90
N LEU A 25 13.70 -8.07 5.03
CA LEU A 25 14.31 -8.43 6.31
C LEU A 25 14.42 -9.95 6.42
N LYS A 26 15.50 -10.42 7.04
CA LYS A 26 15.73 -11.85 7.28
C LYS A 26 15.27 -12.29 8.66
N THR A 27 14.89 -11.34 9.48
CA THR A 27 14.39 -11.57 10.83
C THR A 27 12.89 -11.86 10.84
N LEU A 28 12.41 -12.49 11.88
CA LEU A 28 10.98 -12.68 12.09
C LEU A 28 10.36 -11.42 12.69
N PRO A 29 9.15 -11.03 12.28
CA PRO A 29 8.50 -9.84 12.82
C PRO A 29 8.42 -9.82 14.34
N ALA A 30 8.14 -10.96 14.98
CA ALA A 30 8.09 -11.04 16.45
C ALA A 30 9.44 -10.72 17.11
N ALA A 31 10.54 -11.13 16.49
CA ALA A 31 11.90 -10.82 16.98
C ALA A 31 12.21 -9.32 16.91
N ASP A 32 11.61 -8.62 15.95
CA ASP A 32 11.75 -7.17 15.78
C ASP A 32 10.73 -6.37 16.60
N GLY A 33 9.95 -7.04 17.45
CA GLY A 33 9.00 -6.40 18.34
C GLY A 33 7.64 -6.11 17.73
N PHE A 34 7.33 -6.71 16.58
CA PHE A 34 6.00 -6.62 16.00
C PHE A 34 5.05 -7.62 16.61
N HIS A 35 3.79 -7.26 16.67
CA HIS A 35 2.69 -8.15 17.06
C HIS A 35 1.48 -7.87 16.17
N MET A 36 0.51 -8.78 16.17
CA MET A 36 -0.76 -8.56 15.46
C MET A 36 -1.66 -7.69 16.35
N PRO A 37 -1.89 -6.42 15.98
CA PRO A 37 -2.75 -5.56 16.78
C PRO A 37 -4.22 -5.95 16.63
N GLY A 38 -5.01 -5.63 17.64
CA GLY A 38 -6.46 -5.68 17.54
C GLY A 38 -6.97 -4.54 16.66
N GLU A 39 -8.13 -4.70 16.04
CA GLU A 39 -8.72 -3.66 15.18
C GLU A 39 -8.98 -2.34 15.91
N PHE A 40 -9.15 -2.39 17.21
CA PHE A 40 -9.41 -1.23 18.07
C PHE A 40 -8.13 -0.51 18.54
N GLU A 41 -6.96 -1.09 18.31
CA GLU A 41 -5.70 -0.49 18.72
C GLU A 41 -5.28 0.65 17.81
N PRO A 42 -4.59 1.67 18.32
CA PRO A 42 -4.03 2.74 17.48
C PRO A 42 -3.09 2.18 16.43
N HIS A 43 -3.23 2.60 15.20
CA HIS A 43 -2.35 2.22 14.08
C HIS A 43 -1.87 3.46 13.33
N LYS A 44 -0.77 3.31 12.58
CA LYS A 44 -0.12 4.43 11.89
C LYS A 44 -0.50 4.56 10.44
N GLY A 45 -1.01 3.51 9.87
CA GLY A 45 -1.38 3.53 8.48
C GLY A 45 -2.04 2.24 8.04
N THR A 46 -2.57 2.27 6.85
CA THR A 46 -3.26 1.15 6.21
C THR A 46 -2.49 0.70 4.97
N ILE A 47 -2.27 -0.59 4.84
CA ILE A 47 -1.72 -1.19 3.64
C ILE A 47 -2.87 -1.67 2.77
N MET A 48 -2.88 -1.26 1.50
CA MET A 48 -3.82 -1.74 0.49
C MET A 48 -3.04 -2.33 -0.69
N ILE A 49 -3.67 -3.25 -1.40
CA ILE A 49 -3.08 -3.86 -2.59
C ILE A 49 -3.89 -3.42 -3.80
N TRP A 50 -3.20 -2.82 -4.78
CA TRP A 50 -3.82 -2.33 -6.00
C TRP A 50 -4.35 -3.50 -6.84
N PRO A 51 -5.61 -3.50 -7.27
CA PRO A 51 -6.17 -4.58 -8.07
C PRO A 51 -5.47 -4.71 -9.42
N GLU A 52 -4.86 -5.87 -9.68
CA GLU A 52 -4.10 -6.05 -10.91
C GLU A 52 -4.29 -7.40 -11.60
N ARG A 53 -4.63 -8.45 -10.88
CA ARG A 53 -4.70 -9.81 -11.40
C ARG A 53 -5.87 -9.99 -12.37
N PRO A 54 -5.62 -10.31 -13.68
CA PRO A 54 -6.69 -10.35 -14.68
C PRO A 54 -7.79 -11.38 -14.40
N GLY A 55 -7.46 -12.49 -13.78
CA GLY A 55 -8.43 -13.55 -13.47
C GLY A 55 -9.32 -13.25 -12.26
N SER A 56 -8.93 -12.32 -11.42
CA SER A 56 -9.65 -11.98 -10.18
C SER A 56 -10.63 -10.83 -10.37
N TRP A 57 -10.37 -9.95 -11.32
CA TRP A 57 -11.12 -8.71 -11.51
C TRP A 57 -11.73 -8.63 -12.90
N ALA A 58 -13.03 -8.35 -12.97
CA ALA A 58 -13.73 -8.13 -14.23
C ALA A 58 -13.27 -6.84 -14.91
N TYR A 59 -13.33 -6.82 -16.23
CA TYR A 59 -13.05 -5.64 -17.06
C TYR A 59 -11.69 -4.99 -16.81
N GLY A 60 -10.65 -5.80 -16.58
CA GLY A 60 -9.31 -5.30 -16.32
C GLY A 60 -9.16 -4.56 -15.00
N ALA A 61 -9.98 -4.89 -14.02
CA ALA A 61 -9.99 -4.28 -12.69
C ALA A 61 -10.38 -2.79 -12.68
N LYS A 62 -10.92 -2.25 -13.74
CA LYS A 62 -11.20 -0.82 -13.87
C LYS A 62 -12.10 -0.29 -12.76
N ASP A 63 -13.21 -0.96 -12.50
CA ASP A 63 -14.15 -0.53 -11.47
C ASP A 63 -13.62 -0.79 -10.05
N ALA A 64 -12.91 -1.91 -9.87
CA ALA A 64 -12.23 -2.19 -8.61
C ALA A 64 -11.19 -1.11 -8.27
N ARG A 65 -10.38 -0.70 -9.24
CA ARG A 65 -9.40 0.37 -9.06
C ARG A 65 -10.03 1.71 -8.68
N LYS A 66 -11.17 2.06 -9.27
CA LYS A 66 -11.93 3.25 -8.88
C LYS A 66 -12.41 3.17 -7.43
N ALA A 67 -12.94 2.02 -7.02
CA ALA A 67 -13.39 1.82 -5.66
C ALA A 67 -12.22 1.90 -4.67
N PHE A 68 -11.10 1.25 -4.98
CA PHE A 68 -9.90 1.28 -4.15
C PHE A 68 -9.32 2.68 -4.02
N ALA A 69 -9.33 3.46 -5.10
CA ALA A 69 -8.89 4.85 -5.06
C ALA A 69 -9.74 5.69 -4.11
N LYS A 70 -11.05 5.55 -4.16
CA LYS A 70 -11.97 6.27 -3.24
C LYS A 70 -11.77 5.85 -1.79
N ILE A 71 -11.58 4.56 -1.54
CA ILE A 71 -11.32 4.05 -0.19
C ILE A 71 -9.99 4.62 0.34
N ALA A 72 -8.95 4.56 -0.47
CA ALA A 72 -7.64 5.10 -0.10
C ALA A 72 -7.69 6.60 0.21
N GLU A 73 -8.40 7.38 -0.60
CA GLU A 73 -8.59 8.82 -0.38
C GLU A 73 -9.31 9.10 0.94
N ALA A 74 -10.36 8.33 1.25
CA ALA A 74 -11.09 8.47 2.50
C ALA A 74 -10.21 8.12 3.72
N ILE A 75 -9.43 7.05 3.64
CA ILE A 75 -8.50 6.67 4.72
C ILE A 75 -7.41 7.74 4.88
N ALA A 76 -6.92 8.29 3.78
CA ALA A 76 -5.86 9.30 3.78
C ALA A 76 -6.25 10.62 4.46
N GLU A 77 -7.51 10.85 4.72
CA GLU A 77 -7.96 11.98 5.54
C GLU A 77 -7.47 11.86 6.99
N GLY A 78 -7.32 10.65 7.50
CA GLY A 78 -6.94 10.39 8.89
C GLY A 78 -5.54 9.82 9.08
N GLU A 79 -5.04 9.02 8.14
CA GLU A 79 -3.79 8.27 8.30
C GLU A 79 -3.08 8.02 6.96
N ASP A 80 -1.85 7.51 7.04
CA ASP A 80 -1.10 7.15 5.85
C ASP A 80 -1.65 5.88 5.19
N VAL A 81 -1.69 5.87 3.87
CA VAL A 81 -2.08 4.71 3.06
C VAL A 81 -0.88 4.25 2.24
N TYR A 82 -0.55 2.99 2.36
CA TYR A 82 0.51 2.34 1.59
C TYR A 82 -0.12 1.42 0.55
N MET A 83 -0.14 1.88 -0.69
CA MET A 83 -0.73 1.13 -1.80
C MET A 83 0.35 0.30 -2.50
N LEU A 84 0.25 -1.00 -2.39
CA LEU A 84 1.18 -1.93 -3.04
C LEU A 84 0.74 -2.16 -4.48
N ALA A 85 1.64 -2.02 -5.42
CA ALA A 85 1.38 -2.28 -6.84
C ALA A 85 2.58 -2.98 -7.49
N GLY A 86 2.31 -4.05 -8.21
CA GLY A 86 3.32 -4.76 -8.97
C GLY A 86 3.82 -3.95 -10.18
N PRO A 87 4.93 -4.38 -10.81
CA PRO A 87 5.54 -3.63 -11.90
C PRO A 87 4.60 -3.33 -13.06
N SER A 88 3.71 -4.26 -13.38
CA SER A 88 2.74 -4.10 -14.49
C SER A 88 1.61 -3.10 -14.19
N ALA A 89 1.31 -2.88 -12.91
CA ALA A 89 0.21 -2.02 -12.48
C ALA A 89 0.66 -0.70 -11.85
N LEU A 90 1.96 -0.52 -11.66
CA LEU A 90 2.54 0.64 -10.98
C LEU A 90 2.15 1.96 -11.65
N ALA A 91 2.20 2.01 -12.98
CA ALA A 91 1.85 3.21 -13.74
C ALA A 91 0.38 3.59 -13.54
N SER A 92 -0.53 2.61 -13.52
CA SER A 92 -1.95 2.88 -13.29
C SER A 92 -2.24 3.35 -11.86
N ALA A 93 -1.55 2.80 -10.87
CA ALA A 93 -1.67 3.25 -9.49
C ALA A 93 -1.17 4.69 -9.34
N LYS A 94 0.00 5.00 -9.86
CA LYS A 94 0.53 6.37 -9.85
C LYS A 94 -0.39 7.37 -10.54
N ALA A 95 -0.96 7.00 -11.67
CA ALA A 95 -1.91 7.85 -12.40
C ALA A 95 -3.20 8.10 -11.61
N ALA A 96 -3.72 7.07 -10.94
CA ALA A 96 -4.94 7.19 -10.14
C ALA A 96 -4.80 8.17 -8.96
N PHE A 97 -3.60 8.28 -8.41
CA PHE A 97 -3.32 9.13 -7.25
C PHE A 97 -2.52 10.38 -7.58
N SER A 98 -2.32 10.68 -8.86
CA SER A 98 -1.64 11.91 -9.30
C SER A 98 -2.39 13.15 -8.79
N GLY A 99 -1.68 14.02 -8.07
CA GLY A 99 -2.27 15.22 -7.46
C GLY A 99 -3.16 14.97 -6.25
N LYS A 100 -3.16 13.75 -5.72
CA LYS A 100 -3.94 13.34 -4.55
C LYS A 100 -3.17 13.53 -3.25
N PRO A 101 -3.80 13.26 -2.08
CA PRO A 101 -3.22 13.54 -0.77
C PRO A 101 -1.80 12.99 -0.59
N GLU A 102 -0.95 13.75 0.08
CA GLU A 102 0.44 13.39 0.39
C GLU A 102 0.56 12.11 1.21
N LYS A 103 -0.51 11.71 1.88
CA LYS A 103 -0.56 10.52 2.73
C LYS A 103 -0.75 9.21 1.96
N ILE A 104 -0.88 9.25 0.63
CA ILE A 104 -0.97 8.04 -0.19
C ILE A 104 0.38 7.74 -0.81
N HIS A 105 0.98 6.63 -0.37
CA HIS A 105 2.31 6.18 -0.79
C HIS A 105 2.18 4.95 -1.68
N ILE A 106 2.73 5.02 -2.89
CA ILE A 106 2.70 3.89 -3.83
C ILE A 106 4.00 3.10 -3.70
N LEU A 107 3.90 1.84 -3.34
CA LEU A 107 5.04 0.95 -3.14
C LEU A 107 5.14 -0.08 -4.26
N PRO A 108 6.29 -0.19 -4.96
CA PRO A 108 6.47 -1.16 -6.03
C PRO A 108 6.74 -2.56 -5.46
N ILE A 109 5.69 -3.25 -5.08
CA ILE A 109 5.77 -4.60 -4.53
C ILE A 109 4.90 -5.53 -5.37
N GLU A 110 5.49 -6.60 -5.87
CA GLU A 110 4.77 -7.64 -6.58
C GLU A 110 3.92 -8.46 -5.60
N THR A 111 2.65 -8.62 -5.95
CA THR A 111 1.69 -9.36 -5.12
C THR A 111 0.80 -10.25 -6.01
N ASP A 112 0.13 -11.19 -5.38
CA ASP A 112 -0.88 -12.07 -6.02
C ASP A 112 -2.32 -11.64 -5.66
N ASP A 113 -2.56 -10.34 -5.50
CA ASP A 113 -3.85 -9.79 -5.07
C ASP A 113 -4.36 -10.44 -3.78
N ALA A 114 -3.77 -10.08 -2.67
CA ALA A 114 -4.25 -10.49 -1.35
C ALA A 114 -5.49 -9.66 -0.94
N TRP A 115 -6.53 -10.34 -0.44
CA TRP A 115 -7.83 -9.75 -0.05
C TRP A 115 -8.51 -10.52 1.07
#